data_56b9b52ef33bf8772c3ea50c7f05ba5f
#
_entry.id   56b9b52ef33bf8772c3ea50c7f05ba5f
#
_cell.length_a   1.000
_cell.length_b   1.000
_cell.length_c   1.000
_cell.angle_alpha   90.00
_cell.angle_beta   90.00
_cell.angle_gamma   90.00
#
_symmetry.space_group_name_H-M   'P 1'
#
loop_
_entity.id
_entity.type
_entity.pdbx_description
1 polymer ?
#
loop_
_entity_poly.entity_id
_entity_poly.type
_entity_poly.pdbx_seq_one_letter_code
_entity_poly.pdbx_strand_id
1 'polypeptide(L)'
;MEEVKTYSAKIVFTSHELTPKEKLRCKDTAAAIRIDAATEKGDLVIAPTGFAVIEIHNEKSKDHKDYNNYLIFGNDGATYVTGSDSFWHSFKDIYDEMQGSDEPWEVVCTRRMSKNYAGKFFLTCYVK
;
A
#
# COMPACT_ATOMS: atom_id res chain seq x y z
N MET A 1 14.82 -12.95 -30.31
CA MET A 1 14.05 -11.71 -30.39
C MET A 1 13.70 -11.28 -28.99
N GLU A 2 14.11 -10.10 -28.58
CA GLU A 2 13.82 -9.60 -27.25
C GLU A 2 12.37 -9.11 -27.18
N GLU A 3 11.63 -9.61 -26.20
CA GLU A 3 10.31 -9.07 -25.93
C GLU A 3 10.46 -7.74 -25.19
N VAL A 4 9.83 -6.72 -25.71
CA VAL A 4 9.73 -5.44 -25.01
C VAL A 4 8.72 -5.63 -23.87
N LYS A 5 9.20 -5.56 -22.64
CA LYS A 5 8.31 -5.65 -21.48
C LYS A 5 7.47 -4.38 -21.39
N THR A 6 6.17 -4.52 -21.62
CA THR A 6 5.22 -3.41 -21.50
C THR A 6 4.80 -3.17 -20.04
N TYR A 7 5.09 -4.13 -19.17
CA TYR A 7 4.77 -4.07 -17.74
C TYR A 7 5.89 -4.70 -16.93
N SER A 8 6.30 -4.04 -15.86
CA SER A 8 7.24 -4.62 -14.91
C SER A 8 6.90 -4.16 -13.49
N ALA A 9 7.16 -5.03 -12.52
CA ALA A 9 6.99 -4.76 -11.11
C ALA A 9 8.27 -5.11 -10.37
N LYS A 10 8.84 -4.16 -9.64
CA LYS A 10 10.09 -4.35 -8.91
C LYS A 10 9.92 -3.96 -7.45
N ILE A 11 10.30 -4.86 -6.55
CA ILE A 11 10.31 -4.57 -5.12
C ILE A 11 11.54 -3.71 -4.82
N VAL A 12 11.33 -2.48 -4.35
CA VAL A 12 12.42 -1.51 -4.13
C VAL A 12 12.68 -1.22 -2.66
N PHE A 13 11.71 -1.47 -1.78
CA PHE A 13 11.87 -1.23 -0.35
C PHE A 13 10.94 -2.14 0.44
N THR A 14 11.42 -2.67 1.57
CA THR A 14 10.62 -3.56 2.42
C THR A 14 10.90 -3.27 3.89
N SER A 15 9.93 -3.62 4.75
CA SER A 15 10.08 -3.50 6.21
C SER A 15 11.03 -4.56 6.79
N HIS A 16 11.15 -5.70 6.13
CA HIS A 16 11.96 -6.83 6.56
C HIS A 16 12.36 -7.65 5.32
N GLU A 17 13.27 -8.59 5.50
CA GLU A 17 13.65 -9.51 4.43
C GLU A 17 12.46 -10.41 4.10
N LEU A 18 11.98 -10.33 2.86
CA LEU A 18 10.80 -11.07 2.43
C LEU A 18 11.11 -12.54 2.16
N THR A 19 10.20 -13.41 2.58
CA THR A 19 10.23 -14.81 2.18
C THR A 19 9.85 -14.94 0.70
N PRO A 20 10.18 -16.07 0.04
CA PRO A 20 9.74 -16.30 -1.34
C PRO A 20 8.23 -16.17 -1.53
N LYS A 21 7.43 -16.64 -0.57
CA LYS A 21 5.97 -16.51 -0.62
C LYS A 21 5.53 -15.05 -0.55
N GLU A 22 6.16 -14.25 0.31
CA GLU A 22 5.86 -12.82 0.41
C GLU A 22 6.21 -12.08 -0.88
N LYS A 23 7.34 -12.43 -1.50
CA LYS A 23 7.74 -11.87 -2.79
C LYS A 23 6.72 -12.16 -3.88
N LEU A 24 6.19 -13.37 -3.91
CA LEU A 24 5.16 -13.76 -4.87
C LEU A 24 3.85 -13.00 -4.63
N ARG A 25 3.48 -12.80 -3.35
CA ARG A 25 2.30 -11.99 -2.99
C ARG A 25 2.46 -10.54 -3.43
N CYS A 26 3.65 -9.98 -3.34
CA CYS A 26 3.92 -8.62 -3.80
C CYS A 26 3.68 -8.46 -5.30
N LYS A 27 3.94 -9.51 -6.07
CA LYS A 27 3.76 -9.50 -7.53
C LYS A 27 2.33 -9.82 -7.95
N ASP A 28 1.55 -10.45 -7.08
CA ASP A 28 0.16 -10.81 -7.34
C ASP A 28 -0.78 -9.79 -6.69
N THR A 29 -0.85 -8.61 -7.29
CA THR A 29 -1.71 -7.54 -6.80
C THR A 29 -3.20 -7.82 -7.01
N ALA A 30 -3.54 -8.78 -7.88
CA ALA A 30 -4.93 -9.16 -8.11
C ALA A 30 -5.55 -9.83 -6.88
N ALA A 31 -4.74 -10.52 -6.07
CA ALA A 31 -5.19 -11.18 -4.84
C ALA A 31 -5.22 -10.21 -3.64
N ALA A 32 -4.62 -9.03 -3.75
CA ALA A 32 -4.56 -8.07 -2.66
C ALA A 32 -5.86 -7.27 -2.54
N ILE A 33 -6.18 -6.89 -1.30
CA ILE A 33 -7.32 -6.03 -1.03
C ILE A 33 -6.92 -4.59 -1.36
N ARG A 34 -7.69 -3.95 -2.23
CA ARG A 34 -7.44 -2.56 -2.59
C ARG A 34 -7.98 -1.64 -1.51
N ILE A 35 -7.09 -0.92 -0.84
CA ILE A 35 -7.45 -0.04 0.26
C ILE A 35 -8.39 1.07 -0.23
N ASP A 36 -8.12 1.61 -1.42
CA ASP A 36 -8.95 2.66 -2.02
C ASP A 36 -10.40 2.21 -2.20
N ALA A 37 -10.60 1.00 -2.71
CA ALA A 37 -11.94 0.45 -2.92
C ALA A 37 -12.62 0.09 -1.60
N ALA A 38 -11.87 -0.49 -0.66
CA ALA A 38 -12.43 -0.89 0.63
C ALA A 38 -12.92 0.32 1.43
N THR A 39 -12.19 1.44 1.38
CA THR A 39 -12.54 2.65 2.13
C THR A 39 -13.72 3.43 1.54
N GLU A 40 -14.16 3.08 0.34
CA GLU A 40 -15.41 3.63 -0.23
C GLU A 40 -16.63 3.19 0.56
N LYS A 41 -16.56 2.04 1.21
CA LYS A 41 -17.68 1.47 1.99
C LYS A 41 -17.60 1.77 3.48
N GLY A 42 -16.48 2.32 3.95
CA GLY A 42 -16.24 2.61 5.34
C GLY A 42 -14.77 2.46 5.69
N ASP A 43 -14.44 2.69 6.94
CA ASP A 43 -13.06 2.59 7.40
C ASP A 43 -12.57 1.14 7.36
N LEU A 44 -11.30 0.96 7.02
CA LEU A 44 -10.65 -0.35 6.97
C LEU A 44 -9.57 -0.40 8.07
N VAL A 45 -9.64 -1.41 8.92
CA VAL A 45 -8.67 -1.61 10.00
C VAL A 45 -7.68 -2.69 9.60
N ILE A 46 -6.39 -2.40 9.72
CA ILE A 46 -5.30 -3.33 9.41
C ILE A 46 -4.39 -3.44 10.63
N ALA A 47 -4.06 -4.67 11.02
CA ALA A 47 -2.99 -4.94 11.99
C ALA A 47 -1.74 -5.33 11.19
N PRO A 48 -0.83 -4.37 10.88
CA PRO A 48 0.26 -4.64 9.94
C PRO A 48 1.38 -5.45 10.58
N THR A 49 1.93 -6.38 9.81
CA THR A 49 3.13 -7.14 10.18
C THR A 49 4.36 -6.73 9.37
N GLY A 50 4.14 -5.98 8.30
CA GLY A 50 5.21 -5.50 7.45
C GLY A 50 4.66 -4.82 6.21
N PHE A 51 5.56 -4.36 5.36
CA PHE A 51 5.18 -3.69 4.11
C PHE A 51 6.22 -3.89 3.02
N ALA A 52 5.83 -3.58 1.79
CA ALA A 52 6.73 -3.54 0.64
C ALA A 52 6.33 -2.40 -0.28
N VAL A 53 7.32 -1.73 -0.86
CA VAL A 53 7.11 -0.72 -1.90
C VAL A 53 7.49 -1.35 -3.23
N ILE A 54 6.59 -1.30 -4.19
CA ILE A 54 6.75 -1.91 -5.50
C ILE A 54 6.70 -0.81 -6.56
N GLU A 55 7.79 -0.71 -7.33
CA GLU A 55 7.85 0.22 -8.45
C GLU A 55 7.24 -0.46 -9.67
N ILE A 56 6.22 0.17 -10.25
CA ILE A 56 5.50 -0.35 -11.41
C ILE A 56 5.85 0.49 -12.63
N HIS A 57 6.16 -0.19 -13.71
CA HIS A 57 6.29 0.42 -15.03
C HIS A 57 5.26 -0.22 -15.95
N ASN A 58 4.38 0.61 -16.54
CA ASN A 58 3.32 0.13 -17.42
C ASN A 58 3.22 1.03 -18.65
N GLU A 59 3.78 0.55 -19.77
CA GLU A 59 3.78 1.28 -21.05
C GLU A 59 2.37 1.52 -21.61
N LYS A 60 1.40 0.72 -21.21
CA LYS A 60 0.01 0.87 -21.66
C LYS A 60 -0.74 1.96 -20.93
N SER A 61 -0.22 2.45 -19.80
CA SER A 61 -0.83 3.55 -19.09
C SER A 61 -0.58 4.86 -19.83
N LYS A 62 -1.63 5.65 -20.05
CA LYS A 62 -1.51 6.93 -20.77
C LYS A 62 -0.96 8.04 -19.91
N ASP A 63 -1.30 8.04 -18.62
CA ASP A 63 -1.02 9.17 -17.72
C ASP A 63 0.14 8.91 -16.78
N HIS A 64 0.27 7.68 -16.29
CA HIS A 64 1.31 7.31 -15.31
C HIS A 64 1.96 6.00 -15.71
N LYS A 65 3.02 6.07 -16.51
CA LYS A 65 3.78 4.88 -16.90
C LYS A 65 4.58 4.30 -15.75
N ASP A 66 5.06 5.17 -14.86
CA ASP A 66 5.82 4.79 -13.68
C ASP A 66 5.09 5.25 -12.43
N TYR A 67 4.86 4.34 -11.50
CA TYR A 67 4.22 4.65 -10.23
C TYR A 67 4.59 3.59 -9.20
N ASN A 68 4.34 3.90 -7.94
CA ASN A 68 4.58 2.97 -6.84
C ASN A 68 3.27 2.38 -6.35
N ASN A 69 3.30 1.09 -6.06
CA ASN A 69 2.27 0.43 -5.26
C ASN A 69 2.84 0.17 -3.87
N TYR A 70 2.06 0.49 -2.86
CA TYR A 70 2.40 0.27 -1.46
C TYR A 70 1.59 -0.91 -0.96
N LEU A 71 2.28 -1.95 -0.51
CA LEU A 71 1.65 -3.20 -0.09
C LEU A 71 1.89 -3.40 1.40
N ILE A 72 0.82 -3.71 2.13
CA ILE A 72 0.87 -3.94 3.57
C ILE A 72 0.48 -5.38 3.85
N PHE A 73 1.30 -6.06 4.64
CA PHE A 73 0.99 -7.41 5.12
C PHE A 73 0.20 -7.32 6.41
N GLY A 74 -0.99 -7.90 6.44
CA GLY A 74 -1.82 -7.96 7.63
C GLY A 74 -1.58 -9.23 8.45
N ASN A 75 -1.83 -9.15 9.76
CA ASN A 75 -1.68 -10.32 10.63
C ASN A 75 -2.74 -11.39 10.39
N ASP A 76 -3.78 -11.07 9.63
CA ASP A 76 -4.82 -11.99 9.19
C ASP A 76 -4.41 -12.82 7.96
N GLY A 77 -3.20 -12.63 7.46
CA GLY A 77 -2.70 -13.29 6.26
C GLY A 77 -3.08 -12.61 4.97
N ALA A 78 -3.88 -11.54 5.02
CA ALA A 78 -4.24 -10.79 3.83
C ALA A 78 -3.14 -9.78 3.45
N THR A 79 -3.12 -9.41 2.17
CA THR A 79 -2.30 -8.30 1.69
C THR A 79 -3.20 -7.16 1.27
N TYR A 80 -2.74 -5.95 1.50
CA TYR A 80 -3.48 -4.72 1.19
C TYR A 80 -2.62 -3.85 0.30
N VAL A 81 -3.21 -3.22 -0.71
CA VAL A 81 -2.45 -2.43 -1.69
C VAL A 81 -3.12 -1.09 -1.96
N THR A 82 -2.31 -0.06 -2.13
CA THR A 82 -2.76 1.24 -2.60
C THR A 82 -1.63 1.94 -3.36
N GLY A 83 -2.00 2.82 -4.28
CA GLY A 83 -1.06 3.72 -4.95
C GLY A 83 -1.03 5.12 -4.34
N SER A 84 -1.71 5.33 -3.22
CA SER A 84 -1.84 6.66 -2.61
C SER A 84 -0.57 7.06 -1.86
N ASP A 85 0.10 8.12 -2.32
CA ASP A 85 1.27 8.68 -1.65
C ASP A 85 0.90 9.31 -0.31
N SER A 86 -0.25 9.96 -0.22
CA SER A 86 -0.69 10.56 1.04
C SER A 86 -0.93 9.51 2.13
N PHE A 87 -1.53 8.39 1.76
CA PHE A 87 -1.68 7.26 2.67
C PHE A 87 -0.32 6.72 3.09
N TRP A 88 0.59 6.54 2.14
CA TRP A 88 1.90 5.96 2.42
C TRP A 88 2.70 6.81 3.41
N HIS A 89 2.70 8.13 3.24
CA HIS A 89 3.40 9.02 4.18
C HIS A 89 2.86 8.87 5.60
N SER A 90 1.55 8.85 5.76
CA SER A 90 0.92 8.67 7.08
C SER A 90 1.23 7.29 7.66
N PHE A 91 1.12 6.24 6.84
CA PHE A 91 1.39 4.87 7.27
C PHE A 91 2.84 4.69 7.69
N LYS A 92 3.79 5.22 6.91
CA LYS A 92 5.22 5.06 7.19
C LYS A 92 5.61 5.73 8.51
N ASP A 93 5.06 6.92 8.76
CA ASP A 93 5.28 7.62 10.03
C ASP A 93 4.77 6.79 11.22
N ILE A 94 3.56 6.25 11.10
CA ILE A 94 2.98 5.40 12.15
C ILE A 94 3.83 4.15 12.35
N TYR A 95 4.20 3.49 11.26
CA TYR A 95 4.98 2.25 11.34
C TYR A 95 6.32 2.49 12.03
N ASP A 96 7.04 3.56 11.65
CA ASP A 96 8.33 3.88 12.23
C ASP A 96 8.22 4.15 13.74
N GLU A 97 7.16 4.80 14.18
CA GLU A 97 6.95 5.08 15.61
C GLU A 97 6.53 3.82 16.37
N MET A 98 5.66 3.00 15.79
CA MET A 98 5.03 1.89 16.51
C MET A 98 5.81 0.58 16.45
N GLN A 99 6.73 0.40 15.51
CA GLN A 99 7.44 -0.88 15.35
C GLN A 99 8.27 -1.28 16.57
N GLY A 100 8.70 -0.32 17.39
CA GLY A 100 9.44 -0.58 18.62
C GLY A 100 8.54 -0.68 19.86
N SER A 101 7.25 -0.58 19.69
CA SER A 101 6.30 -0.62 20.80
C SER A 101 5.99 -2.05 21.22
N ASP A 102 5.90 -2.28 22.54
CA ASP A 102 5.46 -3.57 23.09
C ASP A 102 3.94 -3.72 23.04
N GLU A 103 3.22 -2.63 22.78
CA GLU A 103 1.77 -2.65 22.71
C GLU A 103 1.28 -3.07 21.32
N PRO A 104 0.23 -3.93 21.24
CA PRO A 104 -0.40 -4.21 19.94
C PRO A 104 -1.01 -2.94 19.37
N TRP A 105 -0.93 -2.79 18.06
CA TRP A 105 -1.44 -1.59 17.40
C TRP A 105 -2.06 -1.94 16.04
N GLU A 106 -2.95 -1.08 15.61
CA GLU A 106 -3.63 -1.21 14.33
C GLU A 106 -3.70 0.15 13.66
N VAL A 107 -3.83 0.18 12.34
CA VAL A 107 -4.08 1.41 11.60
C VAL A 107 -5.51 1.39 11.06
N VAL A 108 -6.16 2.54 11.13
CA VAL A 108 -7.47 2.74 10.54
C VAL A 108 -7.27 3.52 9.25
N CYS A 109 -7.59 2.88 8.13
CA CYS A 109 -7.53 3.49 6.80
C CYS A 109 -8.86 4.18 6.54
N THR A 110 -8.83 5.45 6.17
CA THR A 110 -10.03 6.26 6.01
C THR A 110 -9.83 7.30 4.92
N ARG A 111 -10.93 7.89 4.49
CA ARG A 111 -10.92 8.99 3.54
C ARG A 111 -11.30 10.27 4.25
N ARG A 112 -10.56 11.35 3.98
CA ARG A 112 -10.83 12.67 4.54
C ARG A 112 -11.02 13.67 3.42
N MET A 113 -11.85 14.69 3.67
CA MET A 113 -12.05 15.78 2.72
C MET A 113 -10.80 16.64 2.68
N SER A 114 -10.35 16.96 1.47
CA SER A 114 -9.23 17.86 1.28
C SER A 114 -9.61 19.29 1.67
N LYS A 115 -8.76 19.95 2.46
CA LYS A 115 -8.94 21.34 2.85
C LYS A 115 -8.75 22.30 1.68
N ASN A 116 -7.92 21.90 0.70
CA ASN A 116 -7.54 22.75 -0.42
C ASN A 116 -8.45 22.59 -1.63
N TYR A 117 -9.17 21.47 -1.72
CA TYR A 117 -10.00 21.14 -2.87
C TYR A 117 -11.37 20.66 -2.39
N ALA A 118 -12.34 21.56 -2.37
CA ALA A 118 -13.70 21.25 -1.93
C ALA A 118 -14.30 20.11 -2.78
N GLY A 119 -14.91 19.14 -2.09
CA GLY A 119 -15.53 17.98 -2.73
C GLY A 119 -14.58 16.86 -3.11
N LYS A 120 -13.28 17.01 -2.87
CA LYS A 120 -12.31 15.95 -3.12
C LYS A 120 -11.89 15.29 -1.81
N PHE A 121 -11.72 13.97 -1.86
CA PHE A 121 -11.29 13.17 -0.73
C PHE A 121 -9.90 12.61 -1.01
N PHE A 122 -9.14 12.41 0.05
CA PHE A 122 -7.85 11.73 -0.03
C PHE A 122 -7.80 10.57 0.97
N LEU A 123 -7.06 9.55 0.60
CA LEU A 123 -6.85 8.38 1.45
C LEU A 123 -5.75 8.68 2.46
N THR A 124 -6.01 8.33 3.73
CA THR A 124 -5.05 8.48 4.82
C THR A 124 -5.26 7.37 5.84
N CYS A 125 -4.49 7.39 6.91
CA CYS A 125 -4.66 6.45 8.01
C CYS A 125 -4.23 7.10 9.32
N TYR A 126 -4.69 6.52 10.42
CA TYR A 126 -4.28 6.90 11.76
C TYR A 126 -4.15 5.66 12.64
N VAL A 127 -3.38 5.77 13.73
CA VAL A 127 -3.21 4.67 14.68
C VAL A 127 -4.43 4.58 15.59
N LYS A 128 -4.85 3.35 15.82
CA LYS A 128 -5.99 3.09 16.68
C LYS A 128 -5.54 2.87 18.13
#